data_149b30bf9980cd3cc86aca2c1f98bb55
#
_entry.id   149b30bf9980cd3cc86aca2c1f98bb55
#
_cell.length_a   1.000
_cell.length_b   1.000
_cell.length_c   1.000
_cell.angle_alpha   90.00
_cell.angle_beta   90.00
_cell.angle_gamma   90.00
#
_symmetry.space_group_name_H-M   'P 1'
#
loop_
_entity.id
_entity.type
_entity.pdbx_description
1 polymer ?
#
loop_
_entity_poly.entity_id
_entity_poly.type
_entity_poly.pdbx_seq_one_letter_code
_entity_poly.pdbx_strand_id
1 'polypeptide(L)'
;MAQQMSAHNGWNLTEYGPPDAGHTVLLLPGALCTALFFEDLMADPRLRDASIRLVATTVPGFGGTAPLGDVTMENYARLAGRLAADLGCDLVVGHSLGANIALEMAASGEFSGPLVLLSPSFSRKDESIFPRVLDRLGRVLGTLPYAAMFKVIGAAIGGSLPPDRREALVAELKKNNPAFVRVQTREYLGYLDRHTTLVPRLCDAGVEAHVVFGEKDDVGLADEERRALEQCPRTTLTTIAGAGHFTLNQEPSRIAEMVLEALPA
;
A
#
# COMPACT_ATOMS: atom_id res chain seq x y z
N MET A 1 -4.13 -7.05 23.35
CA MET A 1 -5.53 -6.65 23.04
C MET A 1 -6.05 -7.52 21.92
N ALA A 2 -7.35 -7.78 21.86
CA ALA A 2 -7.92 -8.63 20.83
C ALA A 2 -7.97 -7.90 19.49
N GLN A 3 -7.58 -8.58 18.42
CA GLN A 3 -7.74 -8.15 17.04
C GLN A 3 -9.24 -8.22 16.70
N GLN A 4 -9.85 -7.13 16.30
CA GLN A 4 -11.26 -7.08 15.92
C GLN A 4 -11.37 -7.00 14.40
N MET A 5 -12.10 -7.92 13.80
CA MET A 5 -12.44 -7.90 12.37
C MET A 5 -13.81 -7.23 12.18
N SER A 6 -13.88 -6.28 11.27
CA SER A 6 -15.10 -5.57 10.91
C SER A 6 -15.19 -5.33 9.39
N ALA A 7 -16.33 -4.88 8.90
CA ALA A 7 -16.52 -4.46 7.53
C ALA A 7 -17.16 -3.07 7.49
N HIS A 8 -16.62 -2.17 6.68
CA HIS A 8 -17.11 -0.81 6.53
C HIS A 8 -17.14 -0.41 5.06
N ASN A 9 -18.35 -0.15 4.54
CA ASN A 9 -18.54 0.31 3.15
C ASN A 9 -17.79 -0.49 2.06
N GLY A 10 -17.72 -1.83 2.22
CA GLY A 10 -17.03 -2.73 1.30
C GLY A 10 -15.55 -3.00 1.61
N TRP A 11 -14.98 -2.32 2.63
CA TRP A 11 -13.64 -2.59 3.14
C TRP A 11 -13.71 -3.62 4.26
N ASN A 12 -12.83 -4.63 4.21
CA ASN A 12 -12.58 -5.49 5.37
C ASN A 12 -11.48 -4.85 6.20
N LEU A 13 -11.76 -4.69 7.48
CA LEU A 13 -10.89 -4.03 8.44
C LEU A 13 -10.38 -5.01 9.49
N THR A 14 -9.16 -4.80 9.92
CA THR A 14 -8.56 -5.45 11.08
C THR A 14 -7.99 -4.37 11.98
N GLU A 15 -8.53 -4.27 13.19
CA GLU A 15 -8.21 -3.20 14.12
C GLU A 15 -7.35 -3.69 15.26
N TYR A 16 -6.44 -2.84 15.70
CA TYR A 16 -5.57 -3.05 16.84
C TYR A 16 -5.42 -1.75 17.64
N GLY A 17 -5.35 -1.85 18.95
CA GLY A 17 -5.26 -0.71 19.86
C GLY A 17 -6.60 -0.34 20.48
N PRO A 18 -6.62 0.64 21.41
CA PRO A 18 -7.84 1.10 22.05
C PRO A 18 -8.71 1.91 21.09
N PRO A 19 -10.05 1.76 21.13
CA PRO A 19 -10.95 2.51 20.24
C PRO A 19 -10.98 4.01 20.56
N ASP A 20 -10.58 4.40 21.75
CA ASP A 20 -10.46 5.76 22.27
C ASP A 20 -9.01 6.28 22.26
N ALA A 21 -8.16 5.71 21.41
CA ALA A 21 -6.78 6.16 21.21
C ALA A 21 -6.73 7.63 20.80
N GLY A 22 -5.68 8.33 21.22
CA GLY A 22 -5.43 9.73 20.83
C GLY A 22 -5.21 9.89 19.32
N HIS A 23 -4.68 8.84 18.66
CA HIS A 23 -4.44 8.83 17.21
C HIS A 23 -4.93 7.56 16.55
N THR A 24 -5.43 7.70 15.34
CA THR A 24 -5.85 6.60 14.48
C THR A 24 -5.05 6.59 13.18
N VAL A 25 -4.48 5.44 12.82
CA VAL A 25 -3.66 5.25 11.62
C VAL A 25 -4.36 4.28 10.67
N LEU A 26 -4.60 4.70 9.43
CA LEU A 26 -5.12 3.85 8.37
C LEU A 26 -3.96 3.17 7.62
N LEU A 27 -4.05 1.84 7.45
CA LEU A 27 -3.04 1.04 6.78
C LEU A 27 -3.61 0.45 5.48
N LEU A 28 -3.08 0.87 4.32
CA LEU A 28 -3.51 0.48 2.98
C LEU A 28 -2.50 -0.48 2.35
N PRO A 29 -2.85 -1.76 2.12
CA PRO A 29 -1.91 -2.75 1.60
C PRO A 29 -1.66 -2.62 0.10
N GLY A 30 -0.59 -3.26 -0.35
CA GLY A 30 -0.30 -3.45 -1.77
C GLY A 30 -1.30 -4.34 -2.49
N ALA A 31 -1.20 -4.37 -3.81
CA ALA A 31 -2.00 -5.27 -4.63
C ALA A 31 -1.84 -6.73 -4.17
N LEU A 32 -2.92 -7.50 -4.26
CA LEU A 32 -3.02 -8.89 -3.84
C LEU A 32 -3.01 -9.13 -2.33
N CYS A 33 -2.60 -8.15 -1.52
CA CYS A 33 -2.46 -8.28 -0.07
C CYS A 33 -3.78 -8.00 0.67
N THR A 34 -3.89 -8.54 1.88
CA THR A 34 -4.98 -8.28 2.82
C THR A 34 -4.46 -7.51 4.04
N ALA A 35 -5.34 -7.16 4.98
CA ALA A 35 -4.97 -6.55 6.25
C ALA A 35 -3.90 -7.35 7.02
N LEU A 36 -3.84 -8.68 6.82
CA LEU A 36 -2.85 -9.57 7.43
C LEU A 36 -1.40 -9.16 7.11
N PHE A 37 -1.20 -8.46 5.99
CA PHE A 37 0.11 -7.98 5.57
C PHE A 37 0.76 -7.00 6.57
N PHE A 38 -0.05 -6.31 7.36
CA PHE A 38 0.41 -5.37 8.38
C PHE A 38 0.59 -5.99 9.79
N GLU A 39 0.36 -7.29 9.95
CA GLU A 39 0.34 -7.90 11.29
C GLU A 39 1.67 -7.74 12.04
N ASP A 40 2.81 -7.84 11.36
CA ASP A 40 4.13 -7.65 11.98
C ASP A 40 4.32 -6.21 12.47
N LEU A 41 3.90 -5.23 11.67
CA LEU A 41 3.90 -3.81 12.05
C LEU A 41 2.94 -3.55 13.22
N MET A 42 1.71 -4.08 13.15
CA MET A 42 0.70 -3.89 14.21
C MET A 42 1.10 -4.58 15.53
N ALA A 43 1.97 -5.59 15.47
CA ALA A 43 2.50 -6.28 16.63
C ALA A 43 3.73 -5.58 17.24
N ASP A 44 4.29 -4.56 16.62
CA ASP A 44 5.49 -3.88 17.13
C ASP A 44 5.21 -3.24 18.51
N PRO A 45 6.05 -3.51 19.53
CA PRO A 45 5.84 -2.98 20.87
C PRO A 45 5.73 -1.47 20.96
N ARG A 46 6.46 -0.72 20.13
CA ARG A 46 6.46 0.75 20.14
C ARG A 46 5.09 1.32 19.78
N LEU A 47 4.43 0.76 18.74
CA LEU A 47 3.08 1.16 18.35
C LEU A 47 2.05 0.77 19.40
N ARG A 48 2.25 -0.39 20.05
CA ARG A 48 1.38 -0.84 21.15
C ARG A 48 1.49 0.05 22.38
N ASP A 49 2.71 0.44 22.75
CA ASP A 49 2.99 1.26 23.92
C ASP A 49 2.57 2.72 23.72
N ALA A 50 2.55 3.20 22.46
CA ALA A 50 2.08 4.52 22.10
C ALA A 50 0.55 4.70 22.21
N SER A 51 -0.20 3.64 22.52
CA SER A 51 -1.66 3.69 22.66
C SER A 51 -2.37 4.29 21.45
N ILE A 52 -1.92 3.94 20.22
CA ILE A 52 -2.53 4.34 18.96
C ILE A 52 -3.48 3.26 18.44
N ARG A 53 -4.51 3.68 17.70
CA ARG A 53 -5.41 2.77 16.99
C ARG A 53 -4.90 2.55 15.56
N LEU A 54 -4.60 1.31 15.20
CA LEU A 54 -4.18 0.89 13.87
C LEU A 54 -5.35 0.20 13.17
N VAL A 55 -5.69 0.67 11.98
CA VAL A 55 -6.77 0.09 11.17
C VAL A 55 -6.20 -0.39 9.85
N ALA A 56 -5.88 -1.68 9.77
CA ALA A 56 -5.43 -2.31 8.55
C ALA A 56 -6.62 -2.72 7.68
N THR A 57 -6.49 -2.48 6.38
CA THR A 57 -7.57 -2.73 5.43
C THR A 57 -7.23 -3.86 4.45
N THR A 58 -8.27 -4.43 3.84
CA THR A 58 -8.14 -5.16 2.58
C THR A 58 -8.81 -4.33 1.50
N VAL A 59 -8.05 -3.93 0.48
CA VAL A 59 -8.59 -3.15 -0.65
C VAL A 59 -9.66 -3.97 -1.37
N PRO A 60 -10.88 -3.43 -1.60
CA PRO A 60 -11.98 -4.16 -2.22
C PRO A 60 -11.59 -4.79 -3.57
N GLY A 61 -11.93 -6.08 -3.73
CA GLY A 61 -11.58 -6.92 -4.88
C GLY A 61 -10.34 -7.79 -4.65
N PHE A 62 -9.49 -7.48 -3.66
CA PHE A 62 -8.37 -8.35 -3.27
C PHE A 62 -8.73 -9.27 -2.11
N GLY A 63 -7.91 -10.30 -1.89
CA GLY A 63 -8.06 -11.24 -0.77
C GLY A 63 -9.40 -11.97 -0.72
N GLY A 64 -10.08 -12.13 -1.85
CA GLY A 64 -11.40 -12.76 -1.94
C GLY A 64 -12.57 -11.83 -1.60
N THR A 65 -12.34 -10.54 -1.36
CA THR A 65 -13.41 -9.55 -1.17
C THR A 65 -14.12 -9.22 -2.48
N ALA A 66 -15.35 -8.72 -2.39
CA ALA A 66 -16.09 -8.28 -3.56
C ALA A 66 -15.42 -7.06 -4.22
N PRO A 67 -15.26 -7.04 -5.56
CA PRO A 67 -14.72 -5.87 -6.25
C PRO A 67 -15.73 -4.72 -6.28
N LEU A 68 -15.20 -3.50 -6.38
CA LEU A 68 -16.01 -2.32 -6.68
C LEU A 68 -16.46 -2.33 -8.15
N GLY A 69 -17.57 -1.62 -8.45
CA GLY A 69 -18.02 -1.41 -9.84
C GLY A 69 -17.06 -0.49 -10.62
N ASP A 70 -16.44 0.46 -9.93
CA ASP A 70 -15.40 1.36 -10.46
C ASP A 70 -14.09 1.10 -9.70
N VAL A 71 -13.08 0.61 -10.44
CA VAL A 71 -11.77 0.21 -9.91
C VAL A 71 -10.65 1.22 -10.26
N THR A 72 -11.04 2.45 -10.63
CA THR A 72 -10.07 3.53 -10.87
C THR A 72 -9.35 3.91 -9.58
N MET A 73 -8.11 4.40 -9.73
CA MET A 73 -7.30 4.83 -8.58
C MET A 73 -7.97 6.00 -7.86
N GLU A 74 -8.58 6.90 -8.62
CA GLU A 74 -9.34 8.05 -8.15
C GLU A 74 -10.56 7.62 -7.29
N ASN A 75 -11.25 6.55 -7.70
CA ASN A 75 -12.37 6.02 -6.92
C ASN A 75 -11.90 5.31 -5.65
N TYR A 76 -10.80 4.54 -5.70
CA TYR A 76 -10.21 3.95 -4.50
C TYR A 76 -9.76 5.04 -3.52
N ALA A 77 -9.11 6.10 -3.99
CA ALA A 77 -8.69 7.24 -3.17
C ALA A 77 -9.87 7.93 -2.48
N ARG A 78 -10.94 8.21 -3.24
CA ARG A 78 -12.16 8.82 -2.71
C ARG A 78 -12.84 7.95 -1.63
N LEU A 79 -12.89 6.63 -1.83
CA LEU A 79 -13.49 5.71 -0.86
C LEU A 79 -12.60 5.52 0.38
N ALA A 80 -11.27 5.45 0.19
CA ALA A 80 -10.31 5.39 1.29
C ALA A 80 -10.30 6.70 2.09
N GLY A 81 -10.45 7.86 1.44
CA GLY A 81 -10.61 9.16 2.10
C GLY A 81 -11.86 9.22 2.97
N ARG A 82 -13.00 8.73 2.47
CA ARG A 82 -14.22 8.60 3.28
C ARG A 82 -14.03 7.67 4.47
N LEU A 83 -13.37 6.52 4.25
CA LEU A 83 -13.06 5.60 5.34
C LEU A 83 -12.17 6.27 6.40
N ALA A 84 -11.13 7.00 5.98
CA ALA A 84 -10.25 7.74 6.87
C ALA A 84 -11.02 8.79 7.69
N ALA A 85 -11.93 9.52 7.05
CA ALA A 85 -12.79 10.52 7.71
C ALA A 85 -13.77 9.87 8.69
N ASP A 86 -14.44 8.78 8.31
CA ASP A 86 -15.40 8.05 9.16
C ASP A 86 -14.73 7.46 10.40
N LEU A 87 -13.45 7.07 10.30
CA LEU A 87 -12.65 6.51 11.39
C LEU A 87 -11.89 7.57 12.20
N GLY A 88 -11.87 8.82 11.75
CA GLY A 88 -11.08 9.89 12.35
C GLY A 88 -9.57 9.64 12.26
N CYS A 89 -9.09 9.23 11.08
CA CYS A 89 -7.67 8.91 10.90
C CYS A 89 -6.80 10.17 10.83
N ASP A 90 -5.70 10.17 11.59
CA ASP A 90 -4.71 11.24 11.64
C ASP A 90 -3.56 11.02 10.65
N LEU A 91 -3.27 9.78 10.30
CA LEU A 91 -2.16 9.35 9.45
C LEU A 91 -2.61 8.23 8.52
N VAL A 92 -2.13 8.24 7.28
CA VAL A 92 -2.29 7.11 6.35
C VAL A 92 -0.92 6.51 6.00
N VAL A 93 -0.80 5.20 6.18
CA VAL A 93 0.35 4.40 5.74
C VAL A 93 -0.08 3.55 4.56
N GLY A 94 0.54 3.71 3.43
CA GLY A 94 0.28 2.90 2.24
C GLY A 94 1.50 2.10 1.81
N HIS A 95 1.29 0.90 1.30
CA HIS A 95 2.33 0.08 0.69
C HIS A 95 2.02 -0.20 -0.79
N SER A 96 2.96 0.02 -1.70
CA SER A 96 2.83 -0.28 -3.13
C SER A 96 1.54 0.34 -3.71
N LEU A 97 0.58 -0.44 -4.21
CA LEU A 97 -0.73 0.05 -4.66
C LEU A 97 -1.41 0.92 -3.59
N GLY A 98 -1.36 0.51 -2.32
CA GLY A 98 -1.91 1.29 -1.20
C GLY A 98 -1.20 2.62 -1.00
N ALA A 99 0.11 2.71 -1.28
CA ALA A 99 0.85 3.96 -1.26
C ALA A 99 0.40 4.91 -2.39
N ASN A 100 0.12 4.37 -3.58
CA ASN A 100 -0.45 5.17 -4.67
C ASN A 100 -1.90 5.59 -4.40
N ILE A 101 -2.71 4.77 -3.72
CA ILE A 101 -4.03 5.18 -3.24
C ILE A 101 -3.90 6.34 -2.24
N ALA A 102 -3.00 6.24 -1.25
CA ALA A 102 -2.77 7.28 -0.26
C ALA A 102 -2.26 8.59 -0.89
N LEU A 103 -1.35 8.49 -1.87
CA LEU A 103 -0.89 9.64 -2.64
C LEU A 103 -2.06 10.31 -3.37
N GLU A 104 -2.91 9.53 -4.05
CA GLU A 104 -4.06 10.06 -4.77
C GLU A 104 -5.10 10.66 -3.82
N MET A 105 -5.29 10.10 -2.60
CA MET A 105 -6.14 10.72 -1.56
C MET A 105 -5.69 12.14 -1.24
N ALA A 106 -4.38 12.35 -1.03
CA ALA A 106 -3.85 13.69 -0.77
C ALA A 106 -3.95 14.59 -2.00
N ALA A 107 -3.58 14.10 -3.18
CA ALA A 107 -3.60 14.86 -4.42
C ALA A 107 -4.99 15.30 -4.86
N SER A 108 -6.04 14.54 -4.50
CA SER A 108 -7.44 14.89 -4.78
C SER A 108 -8.14 15.63 -3.63
N GLY A 109 -7.44 15.89 -2.52
CA GLY A 109 -8.00 16.57 -1.35
C GLY A 109 -8.93 15.72 -0.48
N GLU A 110 -8.93 14.39 -0.67
CA GLU A 110 -9.72 13.45 0.13
C GLU A 110 -9.07 13.17 1.51
N PHE A 111 -7.80 13.53 1.68
CA PHE A 111 -7.07 13.45 2.94
C PHE A 111 -6.01 14.55 3.02
N SER A 112 -5.91 15.23 4.17
CA SER A 112 -4.99 16.34 4.38
C SER A 112 -3.96 16.11 5.50
N GLY A 113 -4.00 14.94 6.14
CA GLY A 113 -3.02 14.53 7.14
C GLY A 113 -1.73 14.01 6.52
N PRO A 114 -0.74 13.69 7.36
CA PRO A 114 0.55 13.14 6.93
C PRO A 114 0.41 11.74 6.30
N LEU A 115 1.41 11.39 5.47
CA LEU A 115 1.49 10.11 4.75
C LEU A 115 2.81 9.40 5.03
N VAL A 116 2.77 8.07 5.15
CA VAL A 116 3.95 7.19 5.02
C VAL A 116 3.73 6.30 3.80
N LEU A 117 4.51 6.52 2.76
CA LEU A 117 4.38 5.87 1.46
C LEU A 117 5.52 4.86 1.27
N LEU A 118 5.21 3.57 1.40
CA LEU A 118 6.16 2.49 1.28
C LEU A 118 6.15 1.94 -0.15
N SER A 119 7.26 2.08 -0.86
CA SER A 119 7.44 1.58 -2.24
C SER A 119 6.38 2.06 -3.23
N PRO A 120 6.04 3.37 -3.30
CA PRO A 120 5.13 3.88 -4.31
C PRO A 120 5.78 3.88 -5.70
N SER A 121 5.01 3.67 -6.76
CA SER A 121 5.46 3.97 -8.12
C SER A 121 5.06 5.39 -8.50
N PHE A 122 6.01 6.24 -8.85
CA PHE A 122 5.72 7.60 -9.32
C PHE A 122 5.45 7.66 -10.81
N SER A 123 5.96 6.68 -11.56
CA SER A 123 5.71 6.55 -12.99
C SER A 123 5.66 5.08 -13.41
N ARG A 124 5.21 4.85 -14.63
CA ARG A 124 5.24 3.49 -15.18
C ARG A 124 6.67 2.93 -15.32
N LYS A 125 7.69 3.78 -15.39
CA LYS A 125 9.09 3.33 -15.47
C LYS A 125 9.58 2.74 -14.18
N ASP A 126 9.09 3.24 -13.05
CA ASP A 126 9.45 2.81 -11.70
C ASP A 126 8.81 1.47 -11.34
N GLU A 127 7.63 1.19 -11.91
CA GLU A 127 6.92 -0.06 -11.66
C GLU A 127 7.76 -1.27 -12.09
N SER A 128 7.74 -2.33 -11.28
CA SER A 128 8.49 -3.54 -11.57
C SER A 128 8.14 -4.14 -12.95
N ILE A 129 9.04 -4.93 -13.50
CA ILE A 129 8.85 -5.53 -14.83
C ILE A 129 7.67 -6.50 -14.82
N PHE A 130 7.42 -7.17 -13.69
CA PHE A 130 6.48 -8.27 -13.61
C PHE A 130 5.02 -7.87 -13.94
N PRO A 131 4.38 -6.88 -13.30
CA PRO A 131 3.02 -6.49 -13.67
C PRO A 131 2.92 -5.94 -15.09
N ARG A 132 3.96 -5.29 -15.61
CA ARG A 132 4.01 -4.80 -17.00
C ARG A 132 3.99 -5.94 -18.03
N VAL A 133 4.76 -7.00 -17.78
CA VAL A 133 4.76 -8.21 -18.63
C VAL A 133 3.42 -8.93 -18.51
N LEU A 134 2.89 -9.03 -17.30
CA LEU A 134 1.61 -9.69 -17.04
C LEU A 134 0.45 -8.99 -17.77
N ASP A 135 0.39 -7.65 -17.74
CA ASP A 135 -0.60 -6.88 -18.49
C ASP A 135 -0.45 -7.10 -20.01
N ARG A 136 0.80 -7.08 -20.53
CA ARG A 136 1.06 -7.29 -21.94
C ARG A 136 0.58 -8.68 -22.41
N LEU A 137 0.92 -9.72 -21.67
CA LEU A 137 0.43 -11.07 -21.93
C LEU A 137 -1.09 -11.17 -21.79
N GLY A 138 -1.66 -10.52 -20.78
CA GLY A 138 -3.09 -10.50 -20.52
C GLY A 138 -3.92 -9.80 -21.60
N ARG A 139 -3.32 -8.94 -22.44
CA ARG A 139 -3.99 -8.36 -23.63
C ARG A 139 -4.29 -9.39 -24.70
N VAL A 140 -3.43 -10.40 -24.83
CA VAL A 140 -3.56 -11.47 -25.86
C VAL A 140 -4.22 -12.71 -25.28
N LEU A 141 -3.81 -13.14 -24.07
CA LEU A 141 -4.18 -14.42 -23.47
C LEU A 141 -5.28 -14.31 -22.39
N GLY A 142 -5.83 -13.11 -22.18
CA GLY A 142 -6.89 -12.88 -21.20
C GLY A 142 -6.40 -13.11 -19.76
N THR A 143 -7.11 -13.93 -19.00
CA THR A 143 -6.83 -14.24 -17.60
C THR A 143 -5.78 -15.32 -17.36
N LEU A 144 -5.39 -16.07 -18.42
CA LEU A 144 -4.50 -17.22 -18.30
C LEU A 144 -3.15 -16.91 -17.62
N PRO A 145 -2.43 -15.82 -17.98
CA PRO A 145 -1.17 -15.47 -17.32
C PRO A 145 -1.34 -15.20 -15.82
N TYR A 146 -2.43 -14.56 -15.42
CA TYR A 146 -2.75 -14.27 -14.03
C TYR A 146 -3.10 -15.54 -13.24
N ALA A 147 -3.85 -16.45 -13.84
CA ALA A 147 -4.14 -17.74 -13.23
C ALA A 147 -2.88 -18.61 -13.07
N ALA A 148 -1.95 -18.56 -14.04
CA ALA A 148 -0.65 -19.21 -13.93
C ALA A 148 0.22 -18.60 -12.83
N MET A 149 0.24 -17.26 -12.71
CA MET A 149 0.95 -16.55 -11.64
C MET A 149 0.57 -17.11 -10.26
N PHE A 150 -0.74 -17.28 -9.97
CA PHE A 150 -1.19 -17.75 -8.67
C PHE A 150 -0.77 -19.18 -8.33
N LYS A 151 -0.36 -19.98 -9.32
CA LYS A 151 0.21 -21.32 -9.07
C LYS A 151 1.65 -21.26 -8.55
N VAL A 152 2.40 -20.20 -8.92
CA VAL A 152 3.83 -20.09 -8.63
C VAL A 152 4.18 -18.95 -7.65
N ILE A 153 3.23 -18.08 -7.33
CA ILE A 153 3.48 -16.87 -6.53
C ILE A 153 4.11 -17.18 -5.18
N GLY A 154 3.72 -18.28 -4.54
CA GLY A 154 4.28 -18.67 -3.25
C GLY A 154 5.77 -19.01 -3.31
N ALA A 155 6.23 -19.59 -4.43
CA ALA A 155 7.66 -19.84 -4.65
C ALA A 155 8.40 -18.56 -5.04
N ALA A 156 7.76 -17.72 -5.87
CA ALA A 156 8.39 -16.48 -6.36
C ALA A 156 8.68 -15.47 -5.25
N ILE A 157 7.75 -15.28 -4.29
CA ILE A 157 7.89 -14.28 -3.22
C ILE A 157 8.30 -14.88 -1.87
N GLY A 158 8.30 -16.21 -1.76
CA GLY A 158 8.53 -16.90 -0.48
C GLY A 158 9.85 -16.57 0.19
N GLY A 159 10.90 -16.23 -0.58
CA GLY A 159 12.18 -15.78 -0.05
C GLY A 159 12.19 -14.37 0.55
N SER A 160 11.22 -13.54 0.16
CA SER A 160 11.09 -12.14 0.62
C SER A 160 10.16 -11.99 1.84
N LEU A 161 9.49 -13.07 2.25
CA LEU A 161 8.56 -13.07 3.38
C LEU A 161 9.20 -13.71 4.63
N PRO A 162 8.85 -13.26 5.84
CA PRO A 162 9.26 -13.90 7.08
C PRO A 162 8.88 -15.40 7.07
N PRO A 163 9.79 -16.31 7.45
CA PRO A 163 9.56 -17.76 7.34
C PRO A 163 8.33 -18.26 8.10
N ASP A 164 8.07 -17.70 9.29
CA ASP A 164 6.96 -18.01 10.18
C ASP A 164 5.61 -17.51 9.66
N ARG A 165 5.64 -16.47 8.80
CA ARG A 165 4.42 -15.84 8.24
C ARG A 165 4.15 -16.24 6.79
N ARG A 166 5.13 -16.85 6.13
CA ARG A 166 5.10 -17.14 4.69
C ARG A 166 3.87 -17.92 4.26
N GLU A 167 3.53 -18.98 4.98
CA GLU A 167 2.38 -19.84 4.62
C GLU A 167 1.06 -19.07 4.67
N ALA A 168 0.83 -18.31 5.75
CA ALA A 168 -0.37 -17.51 5.93
C ALA A 168 -0.49 -16.41 4.86
N LEU A 169 0.58 -15.65 4.62
CA LEU A 169 0.59 -14.59 3.61
C LEU A 169 0.38 -15.15 2.19
N VAL A 170 1.03 -16.26 1.85
CA VAL A 170 0.83 -16.92 0.54
C VAL A 170 -0.60 -17.46 0.39
N ALA A 171 -1.22 -17.97 1.48
CA ALA A 171 -2.60 -18.40 1.45
C ALA A 171 -3.56 -17.23 1.15
N GLU A 172 -3.32 -16.06 1.75
CA GLU A 172 -4.10 -14.83 1.46
C GLU A 172 -3.94 -14.39 -0.01
N LEU A 173 -2.72 -14.37 -0.53
CA LEU A 173 -2.45 -14.02 -1.92
C LEU A 173 -3.22 -14.92 -2.91
N LYS A 174 -3.35 -16.22 -2.61
CA LYS A 174 -4.06 -17.18 -3.45
C LYS A 174 -5.59 -17.02 -3.46
N LYS A 175 -6.17 -16.23 -2.55
CA LYS A 175 -7.61 -15.91 -2.53
C LYS A 175 -8.03 -14.96 -3.65
N ASN A 176 -7.08 -14.30 -4.31
CA ASN A 176 -7.35 -13.29 -5.31
C ASN A 176 -7.95 -13.89 -6.60
N ASN A 177 -8.88 -13.16 -7.21
CA ASN A 177 -9.51 -13.53 -8.47
C ASN A 177 -8.63 -13.08 -9.65
N PRO A 178 -8.12 -14.01 -10.51
CA PRO A 178 -7.27 -13.66 -11.65
C PRO A 178 -7.91 -12.66 -12.63
N ALA A 179 -9.24 -12.75 -12.83
CA ALA A 179 -9.95 -11.84 -13.73
C ALA A 179 -9.99 -10.41 -13.17
N PHE A 180 -10.23 -10.27 -11.87
CA PHE A 180 -10.19 -8.98 -11.20
C PHE A 180 -8.78 -8.39 -11.23
N VAL A 181 -7.76 -9.17 -10.84
CA VAL A 181 -6.36 -8.73 -10.81
C VAL A 181 -5.92 -8.23 -12.20
N ARG A 182 -6.35 -8.89 -13.28
CA ARG A 182 -6.09 -8.43 -14.65
C ARG A 182 -6.68 -7.04 -14.92
N VAL A 183 -7.92 -6.81 -14.53
CA VAL A 183 -8.59 -5.52 -14.74
C VAL A 183 -7.92 -4.43 -13.93
N GLN A 184 -7.67 -4.69 -12.65
CA GLN A 184 -7.08 -3.73 -11.73
C GLN A 184 -5.62 -3.40 -12.11
N THR A 185 -4.79 -4.39 -12.48
CA THR A 185 -3.43 -4.15 -12.96
C THR A 185 -3.42 -3.23 -14.18
N ARG A 186 -4.33 -3.45 -15.13
CA ARG A 186 -4.46 -2.60 -16.33
C ARG A 186 -4.85 -1.17 -15.96
N GLU A 187 -5.82 -1.01 -15.07
CA GLU A 187 -6.25 0.31 -14.62
C GLU A 187 -5.14 1.06 -13.88
N TYR A 188 -4.43 0.37 -12.99
CA TYR A 188 -3.28 0.93 -12.29
C TYR A 188 -2.16 1.38 -13.23
N LEU A 189 -1.77 0.55 -14.18
CA LEU A 189 -0.78 0.94 -15.19
C LEU A 189 -1.28 2.08 -16.08
N GLY A 190 -2.57 2.10 -16.39
CA GLY A 190 -3.24 3.20 -17.11
C GLY A 190 -3.24 4.51 -16.32
N TYR A 191 -3.42 4.43 -15.02
CA TYR A 191 -3.31 5.59 -14.12
C TYR A 191 -1.89 6.19 -14.15
N LEU A 192 -0.84 5.36 -14.04
CA LEU A 192 0.53 5.84 -14.16
C LEU A 192 0.84 6.46 -15.54
N ASP A 193 0.29 5.89 -16.61
CA ASP A 193 0.46 6.42 -17.97
C ASP A 193 -0.25 7.79 -18.13
N ARG A 194 -1.43 7.99 -17.54
CA ARG A 194 -2.18 9.26 -17.63
C ARG A 194 -1.43 10.43 -16.99
N HIS A 195 -0.69 10.17 -15.93
CA HIS A 195 -0.01 11.22 -15.17
C HIS A 195 1.45 11.44 -15.56
N THR A 196 2.06 10.54 -16.35
CA THR A 196 3.48 10.55 -16.71
C THR A 196 4.40 10.42 -15.48
N THR A 197 4.26 11.29 -14.48
CA THR A 197 4.85 11.21 -13.15
C THR A 197 3.87 11.74 -12.08
N LEU A 198 3.88 11.12 -10.92
CA LEU A 198 3.03 11.50 -9.78
C LEU A 198 3.75 12.44 -8.79
N VAL A 199 5.04 12.73 -9.00
CA VAL A 199 5.80 13.60 -8.08
C VAL A 199 5.16 14.98 -7.93
N PRO A 200 4.79 15.71 -9.00
CA PRO A 200 4.11 17.00 -8.84
C PRO A 200 2.81 16.90 -8.06
N ARG A 201 2.04 15.83 -8.27
CA ARG A 201 0.78 15.62 -7.55
C ARG A 201 0.98 15.48 -6.05
N LEU A 202 2.03 14.78 -5.61
CA LEU A 202 2.38 14.67 -4.19
C LEU A 202 2.85 16.01 -3.63
N CYS A 203 3.74 16.71 -4.34
CA CYS A 203 4.26 18.01 -3.90
C CYS A 203 3.15 19.07 -3.79
N ASP A 204 2.26 19.13 -4.78
CA ASP A 204 1.15 20.10 -4.85
C ASP A 204 0.06 19.82 -3.80
N ALA A 205 -0.05 18.57 -3.31
CA ALA A 205 -0.98 18.22 -2.24
C ALA A 205 -0.65 18.95 -0.91
N GLY A 206 0.61 19.36 -0.71
CA GLY A 206 1.03 20.16 0.43
C GLY A 206 0.97 19.46 1.79
N VAL A 207 0.81 18.13 1.81
CA VAL A 207 0.83 17.29 3.01
C VAL A 207 2.25 16.87 3.36
N GLU A 208 2.51 16.54 4.61
CA GLU A 208 3.76 15.89 5.00
C GLU A 208 3.77 14.45 4.49
N ALA A 209 4.86 14.04 3.83
CA ALA A 209 4.98 12.71 3.27
C ALA A 209 6.36 12.10 3.51
N HIS A 210 6.40 10.93 4.14
CA HIS A 210 7.59 10.08 4.21
C HIS A 210 7.53 9.04 3.10
N VAL A 211 8.39 9.18 2.08
CA VAL A 211 8.52 8.23 0.98
C VAL A 211 9.66 7.26 1.29
N VAL A 212 9.38 5.98 1.30
CA VAL A 212 10.31 4.95 1.77
C VAL A 212 10.48 3.86 0.71
N PHE A 213 11.72 3.52 0.38
CA PHE A 213 12.07 2.40 -0.49
C PHE A 213 13.03 1.45 0.21
N GLY A 214 12.98 0.17 -0.14
CA GLY A 214 14.06 -0.77 0.16
C GLY A 214 15.20 -0.58 -0.84
N GLU A 215 16.45 -0.77 -0.40
CA GLU A 215 17.64 -0.70 -1.28
C GLU A 215 17.58 -1.72 -2.43
N LYS A 216 16.92 -2.88 -2.20
CA LYS A 216 16.77 -3.98 -3.15
C LYS A 216 15.35 -4.08 -3.70
N ASP A 217 14.58 -2.99 -3.61
CA ASP A 217 13.23 -2.96 -4.14
C ASP A 217 13.26 -3.05 -5.66
N ASP A 218 12.38 -3.87 -6.24
CA ASP A 218 12.20 -3.98 -7.68
C ASP A 218 11.25 -2.90 -8.26
N VAL A 219 10.51 -2.21 -7.39
CA VAL A 219 9.90 -0.92 -7.69
C VAL A 219 11.00 0.14 -7.56
N GLY A 220 11.34 0.77 -8.66
CA GLY A 220 12.43 1.72 -8.74
C GLY A 220 12.02 3.14 -8.37
N LEU A 221 13.00 4.01 -8.41
CA LEU A 221 12.82 5.46 -8.40
C LEU A 221 13.83 6.06 -9.37
N ALA A 222 13.36 6.56 -10.49
CA ALA A 222 14.23 7.18 -11.49
C ALA A 222 14.96 8.40 -10.89
N ASP A 223 16.20 8.65 -11.34
CA ASP A 223 17.01 9.75 -10.80
C ASP A 223 16.35 11.13 -10.96
N GLU A 224 15.56 11.32 -12.00
CA GLU A 224 14.80 12.54 -12.24
C GLU A 224 13.70 12.73 -11.17
N GLU A 225 12.97 11.66 -10.86
CA GLU A 225 11.90 11.68 -9.86
C GLU A 225 12.48 11.78 -8.44
N ARG A 226 13.61 11.11 -8.18
CA ARG A 226 14.35 11.26 -6.91
C ARG A 226 14.70 12.73 -6.66
N ARG A 227 15.33 13.39 -7.65
CA ARG A 227 15.70 14.80 -7.52
C ARG A 227 14.49 15.72 -7.35
N ALA A 228 13.38 15.41 -8.01
CA ALA A 228 12.15 16.17 -7.86
C ALA A 228 11.53 16.01 -6.47
N LEU A 229 11.52 14.79 -5.92
CA LEU A 229 11.07 14.53 -4.54
C LEU A 229 11.94 15.21 -3.49
N GLU A 230 13.27 15.20 -3.66
CA GLU A 230 14.21 15.89 -2.77
C GLU A 230 14.01 17.41 -2.73
N GLN A 231 13.39 17.98 -3.76
CA GLN A 231 13.03 19.39 -3.84
C GLN A 231 11.61 19.69 -3.33
N CYS A 232 10.83 18.66 -3.04
CA CYS A 232 9.45 18.78 -2.57
C CYS A 232 9.43 19.21 -1.09
N PRO A 233 8.85 20.36 -0.72
CA PRO A 233 9.12 21.00 0.59
C PRO A 233 8.70 20.20 1.81
N ARG A 234 7.71 19.32 1.68
CA ARG A 234 7.14 18.52 2.78
C ARG A 234 7.35 17.04 2.62
N THR A 235 8.29 16.65 1.76
CA THR A 235 8.57 15.25 1.47
C THR A 235 9.94 14.85 2.00
N THR A 236 9.99 13.76 2.74
CA THR A 236 11.23 13.11 3.17
C THR A 236 11.38 11.80 2.38
N LEU A 237 12.56 11.58 1.80
CA LEU A 237 12.89 10.35 1.08
C LEU A 237 13.86 9.50 1.88
N THR A 238 13.50 8.25 2.17
CA THR A 238 14.33 7.31 2.92
C THR A 238 14.53 6.02 2.14
N THR A 239 15.77 5.50 2.17
CA THR A 239 16.08 4.16 1.65
C THR A 239 16.52 3.27 2.81
N ILE A 240 15.87 2.11 2.96
CA ILE A 240 16.18 1.12 4.00
C ILE A 240 17.21 0.13 3.43
N ALA A 241 18.41 0.12 4.02
CA ALA A 241 19.49 -0.73 3.57
C ALA A 241 19.14 -2.22 3.69
N GLY A 242 19.44 -2.99 2.65
CA GLY A 242 19.23 -4.43 2.60
C GLY A 242 17.79 -4.89 2.39
N ALA A 243 16.79 -4.02 2.57
CA ALA A 243 15.38 -4.33 2.39
C ALA A 243 14.97 -4.36 0.91
N GLY A 244 13.98 -5.19 0.57
CA GLY A 244 13.33 -5.26 -0.74
C GLY A 244 11.95 -4.61 -0.72
N HIS A 245 11.07 -5.06 -1.63
CA HIS A 245 9.70 -4.50 -1.78
C HIS A 245 8.83 -4.63 -0.51
N PHE A 246 9.04 -5.67 0.29
CA PHE A 246 8.27 -5.92 1.51
C PHE A 246 8.93 -5.31 2.75
N THR A 247 9.30 -4.03 2.69
CA THR A 247 10.00 -3.31 3.76
C THR A 247 9.31 -3.45 5.11
N LEU A 248 7.99 -3.37 5.15
CA LEU A 248 7.21 -3.44 6.40
C LEU A 248 7.23 -4.82 7.09
N ASN A 249 7.51 -5.91 6.33
CA ASN A 249 7.66 -7.25 6.89
C ASN A 249 9.13 -7.60 7.18
N GLN A 250 10.07 -6.95 6.50
CA GLN A 250 11.51 -7.16 6.69
C GLN A 250 12.08 -6.30 7.81
N GLU A 251 11.57 -5.07 7.95
CA GLU A 251 12.04 -4.06 8.91
C GLU A 251 10.86 -3.38 9.65
N PRO A 252 9.94 -4.17 10.28
CA PRO A 252 8.72 -3.64 10.88
C PRO A 252 8.99 -2.59 11.95
N SER A 253 10.06 -2.76 12.74
CA SER A 253 10.45 -1.82 13.78
C SER A 253 10.89 -0.47 13.24
N ARG A 254 11.56 -0.46 12.08
CA ARG A 254 11.95 0.80 11.43
C ARG A 254 10.76 1.53 10.86
N ILE A 255 9.79 0.79 10.30
CA ILE A 255 8.54 1.38 9.82
C ILE A 255 7.71 1.88 11.00
N ALA A 256 7.68 1.17 12.13
CA ALA A 256 6.99 1.63 13.34
C ALA A 256 7.54 2.97 13.85
N GLU A 257 8.86 3.17 13.85
CA GLU A 257 9.49 4.46 14.18
C GLU A 257 8.99 5.57 13.26
N MET A 258 9.01 5.35 11.94
CA MET A 258 8.54 6.34 10.96
C MET A 258 7.04 6.67 11.13
N VAL A 259 6.22 5.68 11.48
CA VAL A 259 4.80 5.90 11.78
C VAL A 259 4.64 6.82 12.98
N LEU A 260 5.41 6.59 14.07
CA LEU A 260 5.36 7.43 15.26
C LEU A 260 5.87 8.85 15.00
N GLU A 261 6.95 8.99 14.22
CA GLU A 261 7.51 10.30 13.84
C GLU A 261 6.55 11.12 12.95
N ALA A 262 5.69 10.44 12.16
CA ALA A 262 4.74 11.08 11.26
C ALA A 262 3.40 11.46 11.94
N LEU A 263 3.13 10.99 13.16
CA LEU A 263 1.91 11.37 13.88
C LEU A 263 1.92 12.87 14.20
N PRO A 264 0.76 13.55 14.04
CA PRO A 264 0.66 14.96 14.46
C PRO A 264 0.83 15.09 15.97
N ALA A 265 1.35 16.24 16.41
CA ALA A 265 1.60 16.55 17.81
C ALA A 265 0.30 16.74 18.63
#